data_9f421bd50b10d205e54e7916a3a7db1d
#
_entry.id   9f421bd50b10d205e54e7916a3a7db1d
#
_cell.length_a   1.000
_cell.length_b   1.000
_cell.length_c   1.000
_cell.angle_alpha   90.00
_cell.angle_beta   90.00
_cell.angle_gamma   90.00
#
_symmetry.space_group_name_H-M   'P 1'
#
loop_
_entity.id
_entity.type
_entity.pdbx_description
1 polymer ?
#
loop_
_entity_poly.entity_id
_entity_poly.type
_entity_poly.pdbx_seq_one_letter_code
_entity_poly.pdbx_strand_id
1 'polypeptide(L)'
;MISAAAEVQRRLWGTDPRAWAELAESHNRPLFDAVLDAAAVDPGMAVLDVGCGSGLTLVLAAERGAVPSGVDISPGLLAIARDRLPRADLREADMESLPFGDAAFDAVTGVNAFQFAGDPRQALHEAARVTRPGGRVVASLFAAPERSQGTLAHEAMTALIPPERAGDHAPYALSAPGNLEASLVSAGLTLDASGEVVCSWRYASMDEAIRALLCSAGGARAAEAAGPDAVRSALRPALAQFQNPQTGTVTLDNTFRWVAAHR
;
A
#
# COMPACT_ATOMS: atom_id res chain seq x y z
N MET A 1 18.77 11.56 2.16
CA MET A 1 18.15 11.94 3.46
C MET A 1 16.69 11.54 3.39
N ILE A 2 16.14 11.05 4.49
CA ILE A 2 14.70 10.69 4.58
C ILE A 2 13.89 11.99 4.68
N SER A 3 12.82 12.12 3.91
CA SER A 3 11.92 13.27 3.95
C SER A 3 11.09 13.31 5.24
N ALA A 4 10.58 14.48 5.62
CA ALA A 4 9.72 14.60 6.80
C ALA A 4 8.44 13.75 6.67
N ALA A 5 7.89 13.64 5.45
CA ALA A 5 6.74 12.79 5.18
C ALA A 5 7.08 11.30 5.37
N ALA A 6 8.22 10.85 4.85
CA ALA A 6 8.68 9.48 5.02
C ALA A 6 8.92 9.13 6.51
N GLU A 7 9.46 10.06 7.33
CA GLU A 7 9.62 9.84 8.76
C GLU A 7 8.27 9.66 9.49
N VAL A 8 7.24 10.40 9.08
CA VAL A 8 5.88 10.19 9.58
C VAL A 8 5.38 8.78 9.19
N GLN A 9 5.55 8.36 7.95
CA GLN A 9 5.13 7.02 7.50
C GLN A 9 5.93 5.91 8.22
N ARG A 10 7.24 6.10 8.40
CA ARG A 10 8.10 5.18 9.16
C ARG A 10 7.54 4.90 10.56
N ARG A 11 7.11 5.93 11.25
CA ARG A 11 6.53 5.84 12.59
C ARG A 11 5.18 5.16 12.57
N LEU A 12 4.26 5.58 11.69
CA LEU A 12 2.90 5.06 11.62
C LEU A 12 2.88 3.57 11.24
N TRP A 13 3.59 3.16 10.18
CA TRP A 13 3.69 1.77 9.74
C TRP A 13 4.56 0.90 10.66
N GLY A 14 5.35 1.53 11.51
CA GLY A 14 6.15 0.87 12.55
C GLY A 14 5.39 0.55 13.82
N THR A 15 4.10 0.92 13.97
CA THR A 15 3.33 0.77 15.21
C THR A 15 3.06 -0.68 15.57
N ASP A 16 2.56 -1.49 14.63
CA ASP A 16 2.34 -2.94 14.82
C ASP A 16 2.54 -3.70 13.49
N PRO A 17 3.79 -3.87 13.02
CA PRO A 17 4.10 -4.53 11.77
C PRO A 17 3.65 -5.99 11.71
N ARG A 18 3.64 -6.69 12.86
CA ARG A 18 3.19 -8.08 12.94
C ARG A 18 1.68 -8.19 12.73
N ALA A 19 0.89 -7.36 13.41
CA ALA A 19 -0.55 -7.35 13.21
C ALA A 19 -0.92 -7.01 11.75
N TRP A 20 -0.18 -6.08 11.11
CA TRP A 20 -0.35 -5.83 9.68
C TRP A 20 -0.13 -7.09 8.83
N ALA A 21 1.00 -7.75 9.00
CA ALA A 21 1.37 -8.93 8.23
C ALA A 21 0.43 -10.12 8.45
N GLU A 22 -0.10 -10.28 9.68
CA GLU A 22 -0.96 -11.40 10.07
C GLU A 22 -2.44 -11.17 9.75
N LEU A 23 -2.94 -9.94 9.91
CA LEU A 23 -4.38 -9.65 9.91
C LEU A 23 -4.85 -8.84 8.69
N ALA A 24 -3.97 -8.11 8.00
CA ALA A 24 -4.39 -7.17 6.98
C ALA A 24 -3.79 -7.45 5.59
N GLU A 25 -2.50 -7.72 5.49
CA GLU A 25 -1.79 -7.78 4.21
C GLU A 25 -2.39 -8.81 3.25
N SER A 26 -2.68 -10.02 3.72
CA SER A 26 -3.16 -11.13 2.88
C SER A 26 -4.53 -10.88 2.24
N HIS A 27 -5.35 -10.01 2.80
CA HIS A 27 -6.64 -9.63 2.23
C HIS A 27 -6.51 -8.93 0.87
N ASN A 28 -5.35 -8.33 0.60
CA ASN A 28 -5.04 -7.66 -0.66
C ASN A 28 -4.39 -8.58 -1.69
N ARG A 29 -4.32 -9.90 -1.45
CA ARG A 29 -3.72 -10.84 -2.41
C ARG A 29 -4.28 -10.73 -3.82
N PRO A 30 -5.60 -10.58 -4.05
CA PRO A 30 -6.13 -10.40 -5.41
C PRO A 30 -5.55 -9.16 -6.12
N LEU A 31 -5.27 -8.08 -5.39
CA LEU A 31 -4.61 -6.89 -5.93
C LEU A 31 -3.15 -7.17 -6.26
N PHE A 32 -2.42 -7.88 -5.39
CA PHE A 32 -1.02 -8.23 -5.64
C PHE A 32 -0.88 -9.08 -6.90
N ASP A 33 -1.74 -10.10 -7.07
CA ASP A 33 -1.76 -10.93 -8.26
C ASP A 33 -2.07 -10.09 -9.52
N ALA A 34 -3.08 -9.21 -9.48
CA ALA A 34 -3.44 -8.34 -10.61
C ALA A 34 -2.31 -7.36 -10.99
N VAL A 35 -1.60 -6.80 -10.00
CA VAL A 35 -0.45 -5.91 -10.23
C VAL A 35 0.71 -6.67 -10.87
N LEU A 36 1.03 -7.87 -10.41
CA LEU A 36 2.09 -8.71 -10.99
C LEU A 36 1.74 -9.20 -12.40
N ASP A 37 0.46 -9.47 -12.68
CA ASP A 37 -0.02 -9.81 -14.03
C ASP A 37 0.11 -8.59 -14.96
N ALA A 38 -0.30 -7.40 -14.51
CA ALA A 38 -0.16 -6.15 -15.26
C ALA A 38 1.31 -5.77 -15.52
N ALA A 39 2.20 -6.10 -14.57
CA ALA A 39 3.64 -5.93 -14.72
C ALA A 39 4.26 -6.98 -15.66
N ALA A 40 3.49 -8.00 -16.09
CA ALA A 40 3.93 -9.15 -16.89
C ALA A 40 5.17 -9.82 -16.27
N VAL A 41 5.09 -10.10 -14.98
CA VAL A 41 6.22 -10.71 -14.24
C VAL A 41 6.44 -12.13 -14.68
N ASP A 42 7.62 -12.39 -15.25
CA ASP A 42 8.08 -13.68 -15.78
C ASP A 42 9.37 -14.15 -15.06
N PRO A 43 9.72 -15.46 -15.19
CA PRO A 43 10.94 -16.00 -14.60
C PRO A 43 12.21 -15.27 -15.02
N GLY A 44 13.07 -14.96 -14.04
CA GLY A 44 14.34 -14.28 -14.24
C GLY A 44 14.26 -12.75 -14.29
N MET A 45 13.07 -12.15 -14.34
CA MET A 45 12.92 -10.70 -14.30
C MET A 45 13.35 -10.11 -12.96
N ALA A 46 14.11 -9.02 -13.00
CA ALA A 46 14.40 -8.19 -11.84
C ALA A 46 13.18 -7.31 -11.51
N VAL A 47 12.55 -7.56 -10.38
CA VAL A 47 11.34 -6.83 -9.94
C VAL A 47 11.62 -6.05 -8.67
N LEU A 48 11.28 -4.76 -8.67
CA LEU A 48 11.32 -3.90 -7.49
C LEU A 48 9.89 -3.62 -7.02
N ASP A 49 9.61 -3.82 -5.73
CA ASP A 49 8.37 -3.34 -5.09
C ASP A 49 8.69 -2.13 -4.19
N VAL A 50 8.07 -0.99 -4.50
CA VAL A 50 8.23 0.28 -3.78
C VAL A 50 7.14 0.40 -2.72
N GLY A 51 7.54 0.50 -1.45
CA GLY A 51 6.64 0.35 -0.31
C GLY A 51 6.25 -1.12 -0.11
N CYS A 52 7.24 -2.02 -0.15
CA CYS A 52 7.01 -3.47 -0.17
C CYS A 52 6.41 -4.03 1.13
N GLY A 53 6.34 -3.24 2.18
CA GLY A 53 5.78 -3.65 3.47
C GLY A 53 6.44 -4.91 4.02
N SER A 54 5.61 -5.86 4.45
CA SER A 54 6.05 -7.18 4.93
C SER A 54 6.37 -8.18 3.80
N GLY A 55 6.35 -7.74 2.53
CA GLY A 55 6.95 -8.43 1.39
C GLY A 55 6.07 -9.46 0.70
N LEU A 56 4.75 -9.48 0.90
CA LEU A 56 3.90 -10.50 0.27
C LEU A 56 3.88 -10.39 -1.26
N THR A 57 3.85 -9.18 -1.83
CA THR A 57 3.97 -8.97 -3.29
C THR A 57 5.26 -9.60 -3.83
N LEU A 58 6.38 -9.42 -3.11
CA LEU A 58 7.67 -9.96 -3.49
C LEU A 58 7.75 -11.49 -3.36
N VAL A 59 7.07 -12.09 -2.36
CA VAL A 59 6.91 -13.54 -2.24
C VAL A 59 6.19 -14.07 -3.49
N LEU A 60 5.08 -13.45 -3.89
CA LEU A 60 4.33 -13.84 -5.08
C LEU A 60 5.13 -13.64 -6.38
N ALA A 61 5.95 -12.60 -6.46
CA ALA A 61 6.87 -12.40 -7.59
C ALA A 61 7.95 -13.51 -7.64
N ALA A 62 8.52 -13.88 -6.49
CA ALA A 62 9.48 -14.99 -6.40
C ALA A 62 8.84 -16.35 -6.75
N GLU A 63 7.59 -16.60 -6.38
CA GLU A 63 6.83 -17.79 -6.77
C GLU A 63 6.64 -17.87 -8.30
N ARG A 64 6.62 -16.73 -9.01
CA ARG A 64 6.61 -16.62 -10.47
C ARG A 64 8.02 -16.77 -11.08
N GLY A 65 9.05 -16.95 -10.27
CA GLY A 65 10.44 -17.13 -10.70
C GLY A 65 11.20 -15.82 -10.93
N ALA A 66 10.66 -14.67 -10.55
CA ALA A 66 11.35 -13.38 -10.62
C ALA A 66 12.44 -13.25 -9.55
N VAL A 67 13.34 -12.30 -9.73
CA VAL A 67 14.37 -11.90 -8.76
C VAL A 67 13.87 -10.66 -8.01
N PRO A 68 13.32 -10.82 -6.79
CA PRO A 68 12.68 -9.74 -6.07
C PRO A 68 13.68 -8.81 -5.38
N SER A 69 13.40 -7.53 -5.44
CA SER A 69 13.99 -6.47 -4.60
C SER A 69 12.88 -5.61 -4.02
N GLY A 70 13.09 -4.98 -2.88
CA GLY A 70 12.09 -4.14 -2.26
C GLY A 70 12.66 -2.97 -1.47
N VAL A 71 11.87 -1.91 -1.40
CA VAL A 71 12.13 -0.79 -0.50
C VAL A 71 10.91 -0.54 0.36
N ASP A 72 11.14 -0.24 1.62
CA ASP A 72 10.12 0.28 2.54
C ASP A 72 10.77 1.22 3.54
N ILE A 73 10.00 2.12 4.11
CA ILE A 73 10.50 3.04 5.12
C ILE A 73 10.41 2.46 6.54
N SER A 74 9.60 1.41 6.74
CA SER A 74 9.40 0.77 8.05
C SER A 74 10.38 -0.38 8.28
N PRO A 75 11.37 -0.23 9.18
CA PRO A 75 12.30 -1.32 9.49
C PRO A 75 11.61 -2.55 10.09
N GLY A 76 10.48 -2.35 10.79
CA GLY A 76 9.71 -3.45 11.36
C GLY A 76 9.01 -4.32 10.30
N LEU A 77 8.46 -3.71 9.24
CA LEU A 77 7.90 -4.43 8.10
C LEU A 77 9.01 -5.13 7.31
N LEU A 78 10.12 -4.43 7.06
CA LEU A 78 11.28 -5.02 6.37
C LEU A 78 11.89 -6.20 7.11
N ALA A 79 11.85 -6.23 8.44
CA ALA A 79 12.31 -7.39 9.21
C ALA A 79 11.47 -8.63 8.86
N ILE A 80 10.14 -8.50 8.77
CA ILE A 80 9.24 -9.58 8.36
C ILE A 80 9.50 -9.99 6.91
N ALA A 81 9.69 -9.01 6.02
CA ALA A 81 10.02 -9.28 4.62
C ALA A 81 11.33 -10.05 4.46
N ARG A 82 12.36 -9.73 5.24
CA ARG A 82 13.66 -10.46 5.25
C ARG A 82 13.51 -11.90 5.76
N ASP A 83 12.67 -12.13 6.76
CA ASP A 83 12.37 -13.49 7.23
C ASP A 83 11.69 -14.32 6.14
N ARG A 84 10.79 -13.72 5.35
CA ARG A 84 10.11 -14.38 4.23
C ARG A 84 11.01 -14.60 3.01
N LEU A 85 11.91 -13.65 2.75
CA LEU A 85 12.74 -13.58 1.54
C LEU A 85 14.21 -13.30 1.89
N PRO A 86 14.93 -14.24 2.52
CA PRO A 86 16.28 -14.02 3.05
C PRO A 86 17.35 -13.75 1.98
N ARG A 87 17.02 -13.95 0.70
CA ARG A 87 17.94 -13.69 -0.43
C ARG A 87 17.57 -12.47 -1.26
N ALA A 88 16.44 -11.80 -0.98
CA ALA A 88 16.03 -10.60 -1.69
C ALA A 88 16.85 -9.37 -1.25
N ASP A 89 17.08 -8.43 -2.17
CA ASP A 89 17.69 -7.13 -1.84
C ASP A 89 16.59 -6.21 -1.26
N LEU A 90 16.54 -6.15 0.08
CA LEU A 90 15.52 -5.38 0.82
C LEU A 90 16.20 -4.21 1.54
N ARG A 91 15.84 -2.99 1.15
CA ARG A 91 16.48 -1.77 1.64
C ARG A 91 15.48 -0.85 2.36
N GLU A 92 15.92 -0.28 3.48
CA GLU A 92 15.21 0.83 4.11
C GLU A 92 15.52 2.11 3.32
N ALA A 93 14.50 2.70 2.68
CA ALA A 93 14.68 3.89 1.86
C ALA A 93 13.38 4.67 1.69
N ASP A 94 13.53 5.98 1.43
CA ASP A 94 12.46 6.85 0.98
C ASP A 94 12.18 6.60 -0.51
N MET A 95 10.90 6.40 -0.87
CA MET A 95 10.50 6.16 -2.26
C MET A 95 10.75 7.36 -3.18
N GLU A 96 10.94 8.55 -2.62
CA GLU A 96 11.30 9.76 -3.37
C GLU A 96 12.80 9.81 -3.73
N SER A 97 13.61 8.85 -3.24
CA SER A 97 15.05 8.74 -3.52
C SER A 97 15.48 7.28 -3.42
N LEU A 98 15.20 6.50 -4.47
CA LEU A 98 15.46 5.07 -4.51
C LEU A 98 16.97 4.75 -4.55
N PRO A 99 17.48 3.85 -3.69
CA PRO A 99 18.90 3.56 -3.58
C PRO A 99 19.37 2.55 -4.66
N PHE A 100 18.91 2.71 -5.89
CA PHE A 100 19.25 1.87 -7.04
C PHE A 100 19.70 2.73 -8.22
N GLY A 101 20.53 2.13 -9.07
CA GLY A 101 20.96 2.78 -10.33
C GLY A 101 19.83 2.88 -11.34
N ASP A 102 20.06 3.71 -12.36
CA ASP A 102 19.12 3.86 -13.48
C ASP A 102 18.95 2.53 -14.23
N ALA A 103 17.75 2.27 -14.72
CA ALA A 103 17.45 1.12 -15.58
C ALA A 103 17.84 -0.26 -14.96
N ALA A 104 17.70 -0.39 -13.65
CA ALA A 104 18.10 -1.60 -12.92
C ALA A 104 17.06 -2.71 -12.94
N PHE A 105 15.78 -2.39 -13.19
CA PHE A 105 14.66 -3.33 -13.04
C PHE A 105 13.86 -3.51 -14.31
N ASP A 106 13.36 -4.72 -14.52
CA ASP A 106 12.45 -5.09 -15.62
C ASP A 106 11.04 -4.60 -15.34
N ALA A 107 10.63 -4.66 -14.07
CA ALA A 107 9.35 -4.14 -13.60
C ALA A 107 9.50 -3.50 -12.22
N VAL A 108 8.74 -2.42 -12.01
CA VAL A 108 8.61 -1.73 -10.72
C VAL A 108 7.14 -1.72 -10.34
N THR A 109 6.82 -2.17 -9.14
CA THR A 109 5.47 -2.14 -8.58
C THR A 109 5.40 -1.19 -7.39
N GLY A 110 4.24 -0.63 -7.13
CA GLY A 110 3.93 0.09 -5.90
C GLY A 110 2.48 -0.14 -5.54
N VAL A 111 2.26 -1.07 -4.61
CA VAL A 111 0.90 -1.51 -4.25
C VAL A 111 0.42 -0.73 -3.04
N ASN A 112 -0.54 0.16 -3.24
CA ASN A 112 -1.02 1.07 -2.19
C ASN A 112 0.13 1.86 -1.50
N ALA A 113 1.14 2.28 -2.25
CA ALA A 113 2.34 2.89 -1.70
C ALA A 113 2.49 4.37 -2.06
N PHE A 114 2.43 4.72 -3.33
CA PHE A 114 2.78 6.07 -3.82
C PHE A 114 1.94 7.20 -3.23
N GLN A 115 0.70 6.95 -2.81
CA GLN A 115 -0.15 7.94 -2.14
C GLN A 115 0.39 8.37 -0.76
N PHE A 116 1.35 7.65 -0.19
CA PHE A 116 1.97 7.97 1.09
C PHE A 116 3.29 8.74 0.96
N ALA A 117 3.77 8.97 -0.27
CA ALA A 117 4.90 9.86 -0.51
C ALA A 117 4.56 11.31 -0.15
N GLY A 118 5.55 12.08 0.27
CA GLY A 118 5.42 13.53 0.43
C GLY A 118 5.23 14.23 -0.91
N ASP A 119 5.97 13.77 -1.93
CA ASP A 119 5.77 14.10 -3.34
C ASP A 119 5.57 12.83 -4.16
N PRO A 120 4.31 12.42 -4.42
CA PRO A 120 4.02 11.25 -5.24
C PRO A 120 4.56 11.32 -6.67
N ARG A 121 4.73 12.53 -7.25
CA ARG A 121 5.31 12.71 -8.59
C ARG A 121 6.78 12.37 -8.57
N GLN A 122 7.51 12.84 -7.56
CA GLN A 122 8.92 12.50 -7.39
C GLN A 122 9.10 11.00 -7.19
N ALA A 123 8.27 10.36 -6.36
CA ALA A 123 8.32 8.91 -6.15
C ALA A 123 8.08 8.12 -7.45
N LEU A 124 7.11 8.53 -8.29
CA LEU A 124 6.87 7.93 -9.59
C LEU A 124 8.00 8.22 -10.60
N HIS A 125 8.63 9.38 -10.51
CA HIS A 125 9.82 9.70 -11.33
C HIS A 125 10.99 8.78 -10.97
N GLU A 126 11.24 8.52 -9.68
CA GLU A 126 12.24 7.57 -9.23
C GLU A 126 11.92 6.14 -9.68
N ALA A 127 10.64 5.73 -9.60
CA ALA A 127 10.19 4.45 -10.14
C ALA A 127 10.49 4.33 -11.65
N ALA A 128 10.19 5.39 -12.42
CA ALA A 128 10.53 5.45 -13.85
C ALA A 128 12.05 5.40 -14.08
N ARG A 129 12.85 6.15 -13.30
CA ARG A 129 14.31 6.18 -13.44
C ARG A 129 14.95 4.81 -13.29
N VAL A 130 14.54 4.06 -12.28
CA VAL A 130 15.12 2.73 -12.00
C VAL A 130 14.57 1.62 -12.91
N THR A 131 13.46 1.85 -13.63
CA THR A 131 12.91 0.94 -14.63
C THR A 131 13.74 1.04 -15.92
N ARG A 132 14.09 -0.09 -16.54
CA ARG A 132 14.81 -0.10 -17.82
C ARG A 132 13.93 0.38 -18.98
N PRO A 133 14.51 0.84 -20.10
CA PRO A 133 13.74 1.09 -21.32
C PRO A 133 12.96 -0.15 -21.75
N GLY A 134 11.66 -0.01 -22.02
CA GLY A 134 10.73 -1.11 -22.31
C GLY A 134 10.25 -1.89 -21.08
N GLY A 135 10.74 -1.57 -19.88
CA GLY A 135 10.25 -2.10 -18.61
C GLY A 135 8.93 -1.44 -18.18
N ARG A 136 8.27 -2.03 -17.19
CA ARG A 136 6.95 -1.59 -16.72
C ARG A 136 6.97 -1.01 -15.32
N VAL A 137 6.15 0.01 -15.11
CA VAL A 137 5.78 0.53 -13.77
C VAL A 137 4.30 0.27 -13.57
N VAL A 138 3.92 -0.39 -12.48
CA VAL A 138 2.52 -0.61 -12.11
C VAL A 138 2.26 -0.02 -10.73
N ALA A 139 1.40 0.98 -10.69
CA ALA A 139 0.95 1.62 -9.47
C ALA A 139 -0.50 1.24 -9.16
N SER A 140 -0.80 0.95 -7.90
CA SER A 140 -2.17 0.70 -7.46
C SER A 140 -2.52 1.48 -6.19
N LEU A 141 -3.81 1.74 -6.03
CA LEU A 141 -4.38 2.45 -4.89
C LEU A 141 -5.87 2.14 -4.76
N PHE A 142 -6.49 2.60 -3.70
CA PHE A 142 -7.94 2.53 -3.56
C PHE A 142 -8.63 3.20 -4.75
N ALA A 143 -9.71 2.60 -5.24
CA ALA A 143 -10.63 3.24 -6.17
C ALA A 143 -11.38 4.40 -5.48
N ALA A 144 -12.39 4.96 -6.15
CA ALA A 144 -13.21 6.02 -5.56
C ALA A 144 -13.80 5.56 -4.20
N PRO A 145 -13.87 6.46 -3.20
CA PRO A 145 -14.29 6.11 -1.84
C PRO A 145 -15.63 5.37 -1.77
N GLU A 146 -16.57 5.70 -2.64
CA GLU A 146 -17.92 5.12 -2.70
C GLU A 146 -17.91 3.64 -3.10
N ARG A 147 -16.78 3.15 -3.62
CA ARG A 147 -16.58 1.77 -4.07
C ARG A 147 -15.87 0.89 -3.04
N SER A 148 -15.64 1.42 -1.83
CA SER A 148 -14.92 0.71 -0.78
C SER A 148 -15.66 0.83 0.55
N GLN A 149 -16.08 -0.29 1.11
CA GLN A 149 -16.76 -0.34 2.40
C GLN A 149 -15.84 0.08 3.55
N GLY A 150 -14.54 -0.11 3.39
CA GLY A 150 -13.51 0.38 4.34
C GLY A 150 -13.45 1.91 4.48
N THR A 151 -14.07 2.66 3.55
CA THR A 151 -14.17 4.12 3.63
C THR A 151 -14.87 4.58 4.90
N LEU A 152 -15.93 3.89 5.33
CA LEU A 152 -16.63 4.21 6.58
C LEU A 152 -15.74 4.08 7.82
N ALA A 153 -14.88 3.06 7.84
CA ALA A 153 -13.89 2.91 8.91
C ALA A 153 -12.83 4.03 8.84
N HIS A 154 -12.39 4.38 7.63
CA HIS A 154 -11.44 5.48 7.43
C HIS A 154 -12.02 6.82 7.89
N GLU A 155 -13.27 7.12 7.54
CA GLU A 155 -13.98 8.34 7.98
C GLU A 155 -14.13 8.38 9.49
N ALA A 156 -14.50 7.26 10.14
CA ALA A 156 -14.61 7.16 11.59
C ALA A 156 -13.27 7.42 12.28
N MET A 157 -12.16 6.93 11.73
CA MET A 157 -10.81 7.21 12.25
C MET A 157 -10.39 8.67 12.02
N THR A 158 -10.62 9.19 10.81
CA THR A 158 -10.24 10.55 10.44
C THR A 158 -10.99 11.60 11.26
N ALA A 159 -12.24 11.35 11.60
CA ALA A 159 -13.04 12.24 12.46
C ALA A 159 -12.44 12.45 13.88
N LEU A 160 -11.57 11.56 14.31
CA LEU A 160 -10.86 11.67 15.59
C LEU A 160 -9.60 12.54 15.51
N ILE A 161 -9.16 12.91 14.32
CA ILE A 161 -7.92 13.68 14.10
C ILE A 161 -8.29 15.16 14.05
N PRO A 162 -7.80 16.00 14.97
CA PRO A 162 -8.03 17.44 14.91
C PRO A 162 -7.54 18.05 13.59
N PRO A 163 -8.28 19.00 13.00
CA PRO A 163 -7.93 19.59 11.69
C PRO A 163 -6.47 20.12 11.61
N GLU A 164 -5.97 20.71 12.70
CA GLU A 164 -4.60 21.20 12.80
C GLU A 164 -3.54 20.09 12.80
N ARG A 165 -3.93 18.83 13.04
CA ARG A 165 -3.08 17.64 12.96
C ARG A 165 -3.33 16.80 11.71
N ALA A 166 -4.39 17.10 10.97
CA ALA A 166 -4.70 16.36 9.74
C ALA A 166 -3.58 16.51 8.70
N GLY A 167 -2.91 17.67 8.66
CA GLY A 167 -1.88 17.99 7.67
C GLY A 167 -2.46 18.06 6.25
N ASP A 168 -1.61 18.32 5.27
CA ASP A 168 -1.99 18.34 3.85
C ASP A 168 -2.05 16.94 3.23
N HIS A 169 -1.95 15.88 4.05
CA HIS A 169 -1.95 14.51 3.57
C HIS A 169 -3.35 14.09 3.15
N ALA A 170 -3.57 14.05 1.84
CA ALA A 170 -4.80 13.57 1.23
C ALA A 170 -4.56 12.20 0.58
N PRO A 171 -4.68 11.07 1.32
CA PRO A 171 -4.34 9.74 0.82
C PRO A 171 -5.16 9.32 -0.41
N TYR A 172 -6.28 9.97 -0.65
CA TYR A 172 -7.13 9.77 -1.83
C TYR A 172 -6.87 10.78 -2.96
N ALA A 173 -5.89 11.69 -2.84
CA ALA A 173 -5.63 12.69 -3.89
C ALA A 173 -5.26 12.03 -5.23
N LEU A 174 -4.49 10.94 -5.22
CA LEU A 174 -4.17 10.15 -6.42
C LEU A 174 -5.33 9.30 -6.90
N SER A 175 -6.33 9.00 -6.05
CA SER A 175 -7.50 8.20 -6.41
C SER A 175 -8.54 9.01 -7.22
N ALA A 176 -8.44 10.33 -7.22
CA ALA A 176 -9.30 11.15 -8.07
C ALA A 176 -9.07 10.78 -9.57
N PRO A 177 -10.13 10.76 -10.38
CA PRO A 177 -10.06 10.34 -11.77
C PRO A 177 -8.95 11.06 -12.55
N GLY A 178 -8.07 10.29 -13.18
CA GLY A 178 -6.98 10.80 -14.02
C GLY A 178 -5.72 11.28 -13.29
N ASN A 179 -5.73 11.41 -11.95
CA ASN A 179 -4.58 11.95 -11.22
C ASN A 179 -3.39 10.98 -11.20
N LEU A 180 -3.63 9.68 -11.02
CA LEU A 180 -2.56 8.68 -11.09
C LEU A 180 -1.97 8.61 -12.50
N GLU A 181 -2.82 8.57 -13.52
CA GLU A 181 -2.40 8.58 -14.92
C GLU A 181 -1.58 9.82 -15.28
N ALA A 182 -2.06 11.00 -14.90
CA ALA A 182 -1.33 12.25 -15.12
C ALA A 182 0.03 12.25 -14.42
N SER A 183 0.12 11.67 -13.22
CA SER A 183 1.37 11.56 -12.48
C SER A 183 2.36 10.60 -13.13
N LEU A 184 1.89 9.44 -13.65
CA LEU A 184 2.71 8.50 -14.41
C LEU A 184 3.23 9.14 -15.71
N VAL A 185 2.36 9.84 -16.46
CA VAL A 185 2.76 10.56 -17.69
C VAL A 185 3.78 11.66 -17.37
N SER A 186 3.59 12.39 -16.27
CA SER A 186 4.55 13.44 -15.86
C SER A 186 5.92 12.87 -15.47
N ALA A 187 5.98 11.61 -15.04
CA ALA A 187 7.22 10.89 -14.79
C ALA A 187 7.90 10.34 -16.06
N GLY A 188 7.36 10.64 -17.25
CA GLY A 188 7.91 10.23 -18.54
C GLY A 188 7.50 8.81 -18.97
N LEU A 189 6.45 8.26 -18.37
CA LEU A 189 5.92 6.93 -18.69
C LEU A 189 4.77 7.03 -19.70
N THR A 190 4.63 5.99 -20.52
CA THR A 190 3.52 5.83 -21.45
C THR A 190 2.53 4.82 -20.87
N LEU A 191 1.26 5.22 -20.78
CA LEU A 191 0.21 4.35 -20.22
C LEU A 191 -0.08 3.16 -21.14
N ASP A 192 -0.20 1.96 -20.55
CA ASP A 192 -0.51 0.71 -21.25
C ASP A 192 -1.93 0.24 -20.97
N ALA A 193 -2.25 0.04 -19.70
CA ALA A 193 -3.49 -0.57 -19.26
C ALA A 193 -3.88 -0.07 -17.87
N SER A 194 -5.13 -0.26 -17.54
CA SER A 194 -5.64 -0.07 -16.18
C SER A 194 -6.74 -1.08 -15.89
N GLY A 195 -6.96 -1.35 -14.62
CA GLY A 195 -8.02 -2.25 -14.19
C GLY A 195 -8.40 -2.02 -12.74
N GLU A 196 -9.42 -2.75 -12.33
CA GLU A 196 -9.91 -2.74 -10.96
C GLU A 196 -10.04 -4.16 -10.43
N VAL A 197 -9.92 -4.30 -9.12
CA VAL A 197 -10.08 -5.58 -8.42
C VAL A 197 -10.75 -5.35 -7.07
N VAL A 198 -11.64 -6.25 -6.70
CA VAL A 198 -12.27 -6.26 -5.38
C VAL A 198 -11.46 -7.15 -4.44
N CYS A 199 -11.05 -6.58 -3.31
CA CYS A 199 -10.44 -7.31 -2.20
C CYS A 199 -11.44 -7.37 -1.05
N SER A 200 -11.90 -8.58 -0.72
CA SER A 200 -12.79 -8.80 0.41
C SER A 200 -11.96 -9.03 1.67
N TRP A 201 -11.96 -8.05 2.57
CA TRP A 201 -11.31 -8.16 3.87
C TRP A 201 -12.23 -8.92 4.83
N ARG A 202 -11.81 -10.09 5.26
CA ARG A 202 -12.61 -10.99 6.10
C ARG A 202 -11.94 -11.21 7.44
N TYR A 203 -12.65 -10.87 8.50
CA TYR A 203 -12.20 -10.98 9.86
C TYR A 203 -13.09 -11.95 10.63
N ALA A 204 -12.52 -12.79 11.48
CA ALA A 204 -13.25 -13.76 12.27
C ALA A 204 -14.15 -13.11 13.33
N SER A 205 -13.85 -11.88 13.72
CA SER A 205 -14.63 -11.14 14.72
C SER A 205 -14.52 -9.63 14.54
N MET A 206 -15.41 -8.90 15.20
CA MET A 206 -15.34 -7.43 15.29
C MET A 206 -14.00 -6.96 15.92
N ASP A 207 -13.51 -7.64 16.93
CA ASP A 207 -12.27 -7.25 17.60
C ASP A 207 -11.04 -7.47 16.71
N GLU A 208 -11.04 -8.52 15.89
CA GLU A 208 -10.01 -8.76 14.88
C GLU A 208 -10.03 -7.69 13.79
N ALA A 209 -11.22 -7.34 13.27
CA ALA A 209 -11.38 -6.26 12.30
C ALA A 209 -10.84 -4.92 12.83
N ILE A 210 -11.20 -4.57 14.05
CA ILE A 210 -10.73 -3.35 14.71
C ILE A 210 -9.21 -3.38 14.91
N ARG A 211 -8.64 -4.51 15.33
CA ARG A 211 -7.19 -4.67 15.50
C ARG A 211 -6.46 -4.52 14.17
N ALA A 212 -6.96 -5.11 13.10
CA ALA A 212 -6.40 -4.99 11.75
C ALA A 212 -6.43 -3.55 11.23
N LEU A 213 -7.50 -2.80 11.49
CA LEU A 213 -7.60 -1.39 11.10
C LEU A 213 -6.69 -0.49 11.93
N LEU A 214 -6.51 -0.78 13.21
CA LEU A 214 -5.60 -0.03 14.09
C LEU A 214 -4.14 -0.14 13.69
N CYS A 215 -3.70 -1.25 13.08
CA CYS A 215 -2.31 -1.43 12.62
C CYS A 215 -2.02 -0.75 11.27
N SER A 216 -3.02 -0.17 10.61
CA SER A 216 -2.81 0.68 9.42
C SER A 216 -2.27 2.06 9.81
N ALA A 217 -1.64 2.77 8.84
CA ALA A 217 -1.19 4.15 9.07
C ALA A 217 -2.33 5.08 9.53
N GLY A 218 -3.54 4.92 8.98
CA GLY A 218 -4.72 5.70 9.38
C GLY A 218 -5.14 5.41 10.82
N GLY A 219 -5.18 4.14 11.21
CA GLY A 219 -5.49 3.71 12.57
C GLY A 219 -4.45 4.17 13.59
N ALA A 220 -3.16 4.02 13.27
CA ALA A 220 -2.07 4.50 14.11
C ALA A 220 -2.14 6.01 14.31
N ARG A 221 -2.41 6.78 13.25
CA ARG A 221 -2.55 8.25 13.33
C ARG A 221 -3.73 8.68 14.19
N ALA A 222 -4.89 8.02 14.03
CA ALA A 222 -6.05 8.28 14.87
C ALA A 222 -5.78 7.93 16.34
N ALA A 223 -5.08 6.82 16.59
CA ALA A 223 -4.69 6.42 17.95
C ALA A 223 -3.70 7.38 18.60
N GLU A 224 -2.78 7.97 17.85
CA GLU A 224 -1.90 9.05 18.35
C GLU A 224 -2.67 10.33 18.69
N ALA A 225 -3.75 10.62 17.95
CA ALA A 225 -4.53 11.83 18.17
C ALA A 225 -5.50 11.71 19.36
N ALA A 226 -6.20 10.57 19.48
CA ALA A 226 -7.32 10.40 20.40
C ALA A 226 -7.18 9.21 21.37
N GLY A 227 -6.14 8.39 21.21
CA GLY A 227 -5.95 7.17 21.97
C GLY A 227 -6.62 5.94 21.31
N PRO A 228 -6.07 4.73 21.53
CA PRO A 228 -6.56 3.51 20.86
C PRO A 228 -8.00 3.14 21.26
N ASP A 229 -8.42 3.44 22.48
CA ASP A 229 -9.79 3.13 22.92
C ASP A 229 -10.85 4.02 22.26
N ALA A 230 -10.52 5.28 21.99
CA ALA A 230 -11.40 6.15 21.21
C ALA A 230 -11.56 5.63 19.77
N VAL A 231 -10.47 5.15 19.15
CA VAL A 231 -10.52 4.54 17.81
C VAL A 231 -11.37 3.26 17.83
N ARG A 232 -11.20 2.38 18.83
CA ARG A 232 -12.04 1.17 18.98
C ARG A 232 -13.52 1.52 19.10
N SER A 233 -13.83 2.55 19.89
CA SER A 233 -15.20 3.02 20.11
C SER A 233 -15.83 3.61 18.86
N ALA A 234 -15.06 4.31 18.03
CA ALA A 234 -15.53 4.89 16.75
C ALA A 234 -15.68 3.82 15.65
N LEU A 235 -14.79 2.84 15.58
CA LEU A 235 -14.82 1.78 14.55
C LEU A 235 -15.98 0.80 14.76
N ARG A 236 -16.33 0.47 15.99
CA ARG A 236 -17.36 -0.55 16.28
C ARG A 236 -18.71 -0.23 15.62
N PRO A 237 -19.33 0.95 15.76
CA PRO A 237 -20.57 1.28 15.07
C PRO A 237 -20.39 1.39 13.55
N ALA A 238 -19.26 1.88 13.05
CA ALA A 238 -18.98 1.98 11.61
C ALA A 238 -18.93 0.61 10.93
N LEU A 239 -18.47 -0.41 11.64
CA LEU A 239 -18.33 -1.79 11.13
C LEU A 239 -19.56 -2.66 11.40
N ALA A 240 -20.48 -2.26 12.30
CA ALA A 240 -21.58 -3.10 12.75
C ALA A 240 -22.48 -3.62 11.61
N GLN A 241 -22.70 -2.81 10.58
CA GLN A 241 -23.51 -3.18 9.41
C GLN A 241 -22.89 -4.27 8.54
N PHE A 242 -21.56 -4.50 8.67
CA PHE A 242 -20.81 -5.50 7.91
C PHE A 242 -20.56 -6.78 8.72
N GLN A 243 -21.08 -6.84 9.95
CA GLN A 243 -20.99 -8.01 10.78
C GLN A 243 -22.13 -8.99 10.51
N ASN A 244 -21.77 -10.23 10.23
CA ASN A 244 -22.75 -11.30 10.15
C ASN A 244 -23.28 -11.62 11.57
N PRO A 245 -24.58 -11.48 11.83
CA PRO A 245 -25.14 -11.64 13.17
C PRO A 245 -25.10 -13.10 13.70
N GLN A 246 -24.96 -14.08 12.81
CA GLN A 246 -24.96 -15.50 13.17
C GLN A 246 -23.53 -16.01 13.47
N THR A 247 -22.53 -15.55 12.69
CA THR A 247 -21.16 -16.03 12.81
C THR A 247 -20.24 -15.06 13.54
N GLY A 248 -20.63 -13.78 13.65
CA GLY A 248 -19.80 -12.72 14.21
C GLY A 248 -18.71 -12.21 13.27
N THR A 249 -18.55 -12.82 12.08
CA THR A 249 -17.54 -12.41 11.10
C THR A 249 -17.85 -11.03 10.52
N VAL A 250 -16.80 -10.24 10.22
CA VAL A 250 -16.91 -8.94 9.56
C VAL A 250 -16.30 -9.07 8.16
N THR A 251 -17.04 -8.61 7.13
CA THR A 251 -16.53 -8.61 5.75
C THR A 251 -16.67 -7.22 5.15
N LEU A 252 -15.57 -6.70 4.59
CA LEU A 252 -15.52 -5.41 3.90
C LEU A 252 -15.03 -5.61 2.48
N ASP A 253 -15.86 -5.31 1.50
CA ASP A 253 -15.47 -5.32 0.09
C ASP A 253 -14.88 -3.96 -0.29
N ASN A 254 -13.63 -3.97 -0.77
CA ASN A 254 -12.90 -2.78 -1.13
C ASN A 254 -12.44 -2.89 -2.57
N THR A 255 -12.76 -1.91 -3.39
CA THR A 255 -12.28 -1.84 -4.77
C THR A 255 -10.97 -1.09 -4.83
N PHE A 256 -9.99 -1.71 -5.46
CA PHE A 256 -8.71 -1.12 -5.80
C PHE A 256 -8.61 -0.95 -7.30
N ARG A 257 -7.85 0.05 -7.72
CA ARG A 257 -7.48 0.24 -9.12
C ARG A 257 -5.97 0.13 -9.28
N TRP A 258 -5.55 -0.31 -10.45
CA TRP A 258 -4.16 -0.30 -10.85
C TRP A 258 -4.02 0.34 -12.24
N VAL A 259 -2.86 0.94 -12.48
CA VAL A 259 -2.47 1.50 -13.77
C VAL A 259 -1.07 0.98 -14.10
N ALA A 260 -0.93 0.41 -15.27
CA ALA A 260 0.34 -0.04 -15.84
C ALA A 260 0.80 0.98 -16.89
N ALA A 261 2.09 1.25 -16.88
CA ALA A 261 2.75 2.11 -17.84
C ALA A 261 4.14 1.55 -18.17
N HIS A 262 4.70 1.89 -19.33
CA HIS A 262 6.05 1.50 -19.71
C HIS A 262 6.95 2.72 -19.88
N ARG A 263 8.26 2.47 -19.70
CA ARG A 263 9.32 3.46 -19.90
C ARG A 263 9.79 3.50 -21.36
#